data_6946694f71b7411fbc0464d75d2b9a10
#
_entry.id   6946694f71b7411fbc0464d75d2b9a10
#
_cell.length_a   1.000
_cell.length_b   1.000
_cell.length_c   1.000
_cell.angle_alpha   90.00
_cell.angle_beta   90.00
_cell.angle_gamma   90.00
#
_symmetry.space_group_name_H-M   'P 1'
#
loop_
_entity.id
_entity.type
_entity.pdbx_description
1 polymer ?
#
loop_
_entity_poly.entity_id
_entity_poly.type
_entity_poly.pdbx_seq_one_letter_code
_entity_poly.pdbx_strand_id
1 'polypeptide(L)'
;METTSRKFRWRHRLRPAGRWLVLFAAVALAWPWRGESSLSVFLPALSPFIAVASAVSVRSVGILALVALPVLLLILFYPRWWCRHACPVGLLQEVVERLRPISPRGLPNLPAIGPWLVLLTLGGAMLGYPLFLWLDPHAIFNSFMNAWRQPIVLATLLTGLGLPVLLLLDIAAPRLWCQRICPLGATQDLLGWPRRLFQTAGRCSKPDHVAGATQPKGRRRWFLAVAAGAAGAVALRSVRGQAALALRPPGSLDEARFVGVCVRCGNCAQVCPSNIIQPDFGGSGIAGFLTPRLRFDADYCRENCNRCNEICPSGAIARLSLAEKRRRVIGSASVDLDICLLAQGRECTACLQKCPYQAITMQSSDGGFSNEPRVDLQRCNGCGACEAVCPTHPVRAVRIQANPLSLPSWTRIIG
;
A
#
# COMPACT_ATOMS: atom_id res chain seq x y z
N MET A 1 37.93 -5.05 -40.14
CA MET A 1 36.52 -4.60 -40.12
C MET A 1 35.54 -5.58 -39.45
N GLU A 2 35.95 -6.76 -38.98
CA GLU A 2 35.08 -7.79 -38.35
C GLU A 2 34.81 -7.61 -36.85
N THR A 3 35.65 -6.90 -36.14
CA THR A 3 35.52 -6.74 -34.66
C THR A 3 34.39 -5.82 -34.20
N THR A 4 34.00 -4.87 -35.05
CA THR A 4 32.88 -3.91 -34.74
C THR A 4 31.51 -4.56 -34.95
N SER A 5 31.36 -5.47 -35.86
CA SER A 5 30.10 -6.22 -36.15
C SER A 5 29.76 -7.18 -35.00
N ARG A 6 30.76 -7.81 -34.38
CA ARG A 6 30.59 -8.75 -33.27
C ARG A 6 30.13 -8.06 -31.99
N LYS A 7 30.71 -6.90 -31.65
CA LYS A 7 30.30 -6.09 -30.48
C LYS A 7 28.87 -5.55 -30.62
N PHE A 8 28.42 -5.20 -31.81
CA PHE A 8 27.06 -4.75 -32.09
C PHE A 8 26.02 -5.85 -31.92
N ARG A 9 26.32 -7.08 -32.42
CA ARG A 9 25.47 -8.27 -32.26
C ARG A 9 25.33 -8.72 -30.80
N TRP A 10 26.38 -8.68 -30.00
CA TRP A 10 26.36 -9.04 -28.59
C TRP A 10 25.50 -8.07 -27.78
N ARG A 11 25.61 -6.78 -28.02
CA ARG A 11 24.76 -5.76 -27.36
C ARG A 11 23.26 -5.96 -27.64
N HIS A 12 22.87 -6.40 -28.82
CA HIS A 12 21.48 -6.70 -29.16
C HIS A 12 20.95 -7.97 -28.50
N ARG A 13 21.78 -8.96 -28.22
CA ARG A 13 21.39 -10.21 -27.55
C ARG A 13 21.42 -10.10 -26.01
N LEU A 14 22.32 -9.33 -25.44
CA LEU A 14 22.43 -9.13 -23.98
C LEU A 14 21.29 -8.27 -23.40
N ARG A 15 20.71 -7.38 -24.19
CA ARG A 15 19.59 -6.55 -23.75
C ARG A 15 18.34 -7.36 -23.35
N PRO A 16 17.86 -8.33 -24.11
CA PRO A 16 16.72 -9.16 -23.70
C PRO A 16 17.05 -10.04 -22.48
N ALA A 17 18.25 -10.65 -22.44
CA ALA A 17 18.63 -11.52 -21.33
C ALA A 17 18.68 -10.79 -19.99
N GLY A 18 19.27 -9.59 -19.95
CA GLY A 18 19.30 -8.78 -18.72
C GLY A 18 17.90 -8.42 -18.21
N ARG A 19 16.94 -8.18 -19.09
CA ARG A 19 15.55 -7.86 -18.72
C ARG A 19 14.83 -9.06 -18.11
N TRP A 20 15.02 -10.26 -18.68
CA TRP A 20 14.47 -11.48 -18.11
C TRP A 20 15.03 -11.75 -16.72
N LEU A 21 16.33 -11.54 -16.50
CA LEU A 21 16.94 -11.66 -15.18
C LEU A 21 16.29 -10.69 -14.16
N VAL A 22 16.03 -9.45 -14.56
CA VAL A 22 15.34 -8.48 -13.70
C VAL A 22 13.91 -8.93 -13.40
N LEU A 23 13.17 -9.45 -14.39
CA LEU A 23 11.82 -9.96 -14.16
C LEU A 23 11.83 -11.16 -13.19
N PHE A 24 12.73 -12.12 -13.42
CA PHE A 24 12.88 -13.26 -12.50
C PHE A 24 13.28 -12.82 -11.10
N ALA A 25 14.19 -11.87 -10.97
CA ALA A 25 14.57 -11.29 -9.68
C ALA A 25 13.37 -10.59 -9.01
N ALA A 26 12.57 -9.82 -9.75
CA ALA A 26 11.38 -9.18 -9.23
C ALA A 26 10.31 -10.19 -8.77
N VAL A 27 10.10 -11.26 -9.53
CA VAL A 27 9.22 -12.37 -9.14
C VAL A 27 9.76 -13.07 -7.90
N ALA A 28 11.05 -13.42 -7.86
CA ALA A 28 11.67 -14.09 -6.71
C ALA A 28 11.63 -13.24 -5.43
N LEU A 29 11.83 -11.92 -5.54
CA LEU A 29 11.74 -10.98 -4.41
C LEU A 29 10.30 -10.81 -3.92
N ALA A 30 9.33 -10.78 -4.82
CA ALA A 30 7.92 -10.56 -4.50
C ALA A 30 7.17 -11.85 -4.15
N TRP A 31 7.75 -13.04 -4.43
CA TRP A 31 7.09 -14.31 -4.19
C TRP A 31 6.81 -14.52 -2.70
N PRO A 32 5.60 -14.98 -2.32
CA PRO A 32 5.23 -15.21 -0.93
C PRO A 32 5.89 -16.49 -0.38
N TRP A 33 7.20 -16.46 -0.17
CA TRP A 33 7.94 -17.58 0.43
C TRP A 33 7.38 -17.91 1.81
N ARG A 34 7.26 -19.19 2.12
CA ARG A 34 6.92 -19.66 3.46
C ARG A 34 8.09 -19.35 4.38
N GLY A 35 7.95 -18.36 5.25
CA GLY A 35 8.99 -17.97 6.19
C GLY A 35 9.12 -16.45 6.36
N GLU A 36 10.19 -16.04 7.02
CA GLU A 36 10.39 -14.66 7.51
C GLU A 36 10.88 -13.67 6.45
N SER A 37 10.87 -14.03 5.16
CA SER A 37 11.46 -13.19 4.12
C SER A 37 10.68 -11.88 3.93
N SER A 38 11.24 -10.79 4.44
CA SER A 38 10.78 -9.43 4.23
C SER A 38 11.20 -8.83 2.87
N LEU A 39 11.67 -9.66 1.95
CA LEU A 39 12.27 -9.23 0.68
C LEU A 39 11.25 -8.54 -0.25
N SER A 40 9.97 -8.89 -0.14
CA SER A 40 8.89 -8.29 -0.94
C SER A 40 8.74 -6.78 -0.74
N VAL A 41 9.28 -6.22 0.34
CA VAL A 41 9.25 -4.77 0.60
C VAL A 41 10.12 -3.99 -0.38
N PHE A 42 11.23 -4.59 -0.85
CA PHE A 42 12.19 -3.86 -1.68
C PHE A 42 11.58 -3.39 -3.01
N LEU A 43 10.69 -4.19 -3.61
CA LEU A 43 10.12 -3.83 -4.90
C LEU A 43 9.28 -2.55 -4.85
N PRO A 44 8.27 -2.37 -3.98
CA PRO A 44 7.57 -1.10 -3.84
C PRO A 44 8.47 0.02 -3.27
N ALA A 45 9.44 -0.31 -2.40
CA ALA A 45 10.37 0.68 -1.82
C ALA A 45 11.31 1.28 -2.87
N LEU A 46 11.62 0.57 -3.96
CA LEU A 46 12.41 1.08 -5.08
C LEU A 46 11.65 2.12 -5.93
N SER A 47 10.34 2.30 -5.74
CA SER A 47 9.56 3.27 -6.50
C SER A 47 9.83 4.71 -6.05
N PRO A 48 10.39 5.57 -6.93
CA PRO A 48 10.56 6.98 -6.63
C PRO A 48 9.24 7.72 -6.43
N PHE A 49 8.16 7.28 -7.06
CA PHE A 49 6.83 7.87 -6.88
C PHE A 49 6.31 7.63 -5.46
N ILE A 50 6.41 6.38 -4.96
CA ILE A 50 6.03 6.05 -3.58
C ILE A 50 6.93 6.81 -2.60
N ALA A 51 8.26 6.79 -2.79
CA ALA A 51 9.20 7.40 -1.87
C ALA A 51 8.95 8.92 -1.72
N VAL A 52 8.80 9.65 -2.82
CA VAL A 52 8.58 11.10 -2.80
C VAL A 52 7.21 11.44 -2.21
N ALA A 53 6.14 10.83 -2.70
CA ALA A 53 4.78 11.15 -2.26
C ALA A 53 4.55 10.77 -0.79
N SER A 54 5.10 9.63 -0.33
CA SER A 54 4.98 9.21 1.07
C SER A 54 5.81 10.10 1.99
N ALA A 55 7.05 10.48 1.62
CA ALA A 55 7.88 11.38 2.42
C ALA A 55 7.20 12.75 2.64
N VAL A 56 6.58 13.30 1.59
CA VAL A 56 5.81 14.55 1.69
C VAL A 56 4.60 14.36 2.60
N SER A 57 3.86 13.25 2.46
CA SER A 57 2.62 13.00 3.21
C SER A 57 2.88 12.71 4.69
N VAL A 58 3.86 11.88 5.00
CA VAL A 58 4.22 11.48 6.37
C VAL A 58 5.08 12.55 7.05
N ARG A 59 5.68 13.50 6.27
CA ARG A 59 6.63 14.52 6.72
C ARG A 59 7.86 13.94 7.40
N SER A 60 8.24 12.74 6.99
CA SER A 60 9.44 12.04 7.47
C SER A 60 9.99 11.14 6.37
N VAL A 61 11.31 10.99 6.34
CA VAL A 61 11.99 10.08 5.40
C VAL A 61 12.27 8.78 6.16
N GLY A 62 11.46 7.77 5.94
CA GLY A 62 11.70 6.44 6.50
C GLY A 62 12.92 5.76 5.84
N ILE A 63 13.57 4.84 6.56
CA ILE A 63 14.71 4.06 6.03
C ILE A 63 14.38 3.38 4.70
N LEU A 64 13.15 2.89 4.52
CA LEU A 64 12.74 2.25 3.27
C LEU A 64 12.64 3.23 2.10
N ALA A 65 12.41 4.52 2.35
CA ALA A 65 12.45 5.54 1.29
C ALA A 65 13.88 5.78 0.76
N LEU A 66 14.91 5.49 1.56
CA LEU A 66 16.31 5.57 1.13
C LEU A 66 16.66 4.49 0.07
N VAL A 67 15.92 3.39 0.04
CA VAL A 67 16.06 2.34 -0.98
C VAL A 67 15.75 2.88 -2.38
N ALA A 68 14.89 3.89 -2.51
CA ALA A 68 14.61 4.55 -3.78
C ALA A 68 15.71 5.54 -4.22
N LEU A 69 16.65 5.90 -3.36
CA LEU A 69 17.68 6.90 -3.65
C LEU A 69 18.55 6.56 -4.87
N PRO A 70 19.06 5.33 -5.03
CA PRO A 70 19.82 4.96 -6.22
C PRO A 70 19.01 5.12 -7.52
N VAL A 71 17.70 4.78 -7.46
CA VAL A 71 16.79 4.93 -8.60
C VAL A 71 16.54 6.40 -8.90
N LEU A 72 16.35 7.24 -7.87
CA LEU A 72 16.19 8.69 -8.00
C LEU A 72 17.44 9.32 -8.65
N LEU A 73 18.63 8.96 -8.18
CA LEU A 73 19.88 9.43 -8.77
C LEU A 73 20.03 8.96 -10.23
N LEU A 74 19.72 7.70 -10.51
CA LEU A 74 19.79 7.16 -11.87
C LEU A 74 18.85 7.91 -12.83
N ILE A 75 17.67 8.28 -12.41
CA ILE A 75 16.67 9.01 -13.21
C ILE A 75 17.15 10.42 -13.58
N LEU A 76 17.90 11.08 -12.69
CA LEU A 76 18.48 12.40 -12.97
C LEU A 76 19.44 12.35 -14.17
N PHE A 77 20.18 11.23 -14.33
CA PHE A 77 21.13 11.05 -15.43
C PHE A 77 20.51 10.40 -16.66
N TYR A 78 19.57 9.46 -16.47
CA TYR A 78 18.97 8.64 -17.54
C TYR A 78 17.44 8.62 -17.46
N PRO A 79 16.74 9.56 -18.14
CA PRO A 79 15.27 9.62 -18.13
C PRO A 79 14.65 8.30 -18.58
N ARG A 80 13.62 7.82 -17.85
CA ARG A 80 12.89 6.57 -18.12
C ARG A 80 13.75 5.30 -18.18
N TRP A 81 15.02 5.34 -17.68
CA TRP A 81 15.86 4.15 -17.69
C TRP A 81 15.22 3.00 -16.90
N TRP A 82 14.69 3.31 -15.73
CA TRP A 82 14.04 2.33 -14.86
C TRP A 82 12.88 1.64 -15.56
N CYS A 83 11.95 2.41 -16.18
CA CYS A 83 10.81 1.86 -16.92
C CYS A 83 11.22 0.94 -18.07
N ARG A 84 12.36 1.22 -18.71
CA ARG A 84 12.82 0.45 -19.87
C ARG A 84 13.57 -0.83 -19.50
N HIS A 85 14.20 -0.89 -18.32
CA HIS A 85 15.14 -1.96 -18.00
C HIS A 85 14.79 -2.74 -16.74
N ALA A 86 14.13 -2.11 -15.77
CA ALA A 86 13.98 -2.66 -14.43
C ALA A 86 12.52 -2.76 -13.93
N CYS A 87 11.56 -2.08 -14.57
CA CYS A 87 10.16 -2.17 -14.16
C CYS A 87 9.53 -3.50 -14.59
N PRO A 88 9.09 -4.38 -13.65
CA PRO A 88 8.52 -5.67 -14.00
C PRO A 88 7.22 -5.55 -14.80
N VAL A 89 6.36 -4.57 -14.51
CA VAL A 89 5.12 -4.33 -15.26
C VAL A 89 5.43 -3.91 -16.70
N GLY A 90 6.42 -3.03 -16.90
CA GLY A 90 6.84 -2.61 -18.23
C GLY A 90 7.42 -3.77 -19.07
N LEU A 91 8.14 -4.70 -18.42
CA LEU A 91 8.65 -5.91 -19.08
C LEU A 91 7.51 -6.87 -19.46
N LEU A 92 6.53 -7.07 -18.58
CA LEU A 92 5.36 -7.91 -18.88
C LEU A 92 4.53 -7.33 -20.03
N GLN A 93 4.33 -6.02 -20.09
CA GLN A 93 3.62 -5.36 -21.19
C GLN A 93 4.37 -5.54 -22.53
N GLU A 94 5.70 -5.47 -22.53
CA GLU A 94 6.48 -5.75 -23.75
C GLU A 94 6.30 -7.21 -24.24
N VAL A 95 6.18 -8.17 -23.32
CA VAL A 95 5.89 -9.57 -23.64
C VAL A 95 4.50 -9.70 -24.26
N VAL A 96 3.49 -9.11 -23.64
CA VAL A 96 2.11 -9.10 -24.15
C VAL A 96 2.03 -8.47 -25.53
N GLU A 97 2.73 -7.37 -25.77
CA GLU A 97 2.79 -6.71 -27.07
C GLU A 97 3.39 -7.62 -28.16
N ARG A 98 4.44 -8.40 -27.83
CA ARG A 98 5.06 -9.33 -28.78
C ARG A 98 4.18 -10.54 -29.11
N LEU A 99 3.35 -10.98 -28.18
CA LEU A 99 2.43 -12.11 -28.35
C LEU A 99 1.14 -11.72 -29.08
N ARG A 100 0.92 -10.42 -29.30
CA ARG A 100 -0.32 -9.92 -29.89
C ARG A 100 -0.37 -10.19 -31.39
N PRO A 101 -1.42 -10.89 -31.90
CA PRO A 101 -1.56 -11.20 -33.32
C PRO A 101 -2.11 -10.04 -34.17
N ILE A 102 -2.60 -8.95 -33.56
CA ILE A 102 -3.33 -7.90 -34.28
C ILE A 102 -2.52 -6.61 -34.31
N SER A 103 -2.32 -6.04 -35.51
CA SER A 103 -1.71 -4.71 -35.67
C SER A 103 -2.57 -3.64 -34.98
N PRO A 104 -1.95 -2.67 -34.29
CA PRO A 104 -2.69 -1.66 -33.57
C PRO A 104 -3.48 -0.80 -34.55
N ARG A 105 -4.81 -0.85 -34.51
CA ARG A 105 -5.63 0.23 -35.03
C ARG A 105 -5.29 1.44 -34.21
N GLY A 106 -4.86 2.52 -34.83
CA GLY A 106 -4.44 3.75 -34.15
C GLY A 106 -5.51 4.20 -33.15
N LEU A 107 -5.22 4.01 -31.87
CA LEU A 107 -6.05 4.59 -30.82
C LEU A 107 -5.98 6.12 -30.93
N PRO A 108 -7.10 6.82 -30.71
CA PRO A 108 -7.13 8.27 -30.72
C PRO A 108 -6.02 8.83 -29.83
N ASN A 109 -5.48 9.98 -30.17
CA ASN A 109 -4.44 10.69 -29.43
C ASN A 109 -4.92 11.08 -28.03
N LEU A 110 -5.00 10.09 -27.12
CA LEU A 110 -5.35 10.33 -25.72
C LEU A 110 -4.26 11.21 -25.07
N PRO A 111 -4.64 12.24 -24.34
CA PRO A 111 -3.68 13.10 -23.64
C PRO A 111 -2.89 12.29 -22.59
N ALA A 112 -1.64 12.69 -22.30
CA ALA A 112 -0.85 12.09 -21.24
C ALA A 112 -1.44 12.49 -19.87
N ILE A 113 -2.12 11.56 -19.21
CA ILE A 113 -2.76 11.75 -17.90
C ILE A 113 -1.76 11.60 -16.75
N GLY A 114 -0.69 10.79 -16.94
CA GLY A 114 0.30 10.48 -15.91
C GLY A 114 0.85 11.69 -15.16
N PRO A 115 1.33 12.75 -15.83
CA PRO A 115 1.82 13.96 -15.15
C PRO A 115 0.76 14.62 -14.25
N TRP A 116 -0.50 14.62 -14.66
CA TRP A 116 -1.61 15.14 -13.86
C TRP A 116 -1.86 14.29 -12.62
N LEU A 117 -1.83 12.97 -12.75
CA LEU A 117 -1.94 12.05 -11.60
C LEU A 117 -0.83 12.28 -10.58
N VAL A 118 0.41 12.51 -11.03
CA VAL A 118 1.53 12.82 -10.12
C VAL A 118 1.31 14.14 -9.41
N LEU A 119 0.93 15.20 -10.13
CA LEU A 119 0.71 16.52 -9.53
C LEU A 119 -0.47 16.53 -8.56
N LEU A 120 -1.58 15.87 -8.91
CA LEU A 120 -2.73 15.67 -8.03
C LEU A 120 -2.35 14.90 -6.77
N THR A 121 -1.54 13.84 -6.92
CA THR A 121 -1.07 13.05 -5.78
C THR A 121 -0.16 13.86 -4.87
N LEU A 122 0.75 14.65 -5.43
CA LEU A 122 1.63 15.54 -4.66
C LEU A 122 0.84 16.63 -3.94
N GLY A 123 -0.14 17.24 -4.60
CA GLY A 123 -1.03 18.22 -3.97
C GLY A 123 -1.78 17.62 -2.77
N GLY A 124 -2.34 16.42 -2.93
CA GLY A 124 -2.94 15.69 -1.82
C GLY A 124 -1.94 15.28 -0.74
N ALA A 125 -0.72 14.88 -1.12
CA ALA A 125 0.34 14.50 -0.19
C ALA A 125 0.77 15.67 0.73
N MET A 126 0.80 16.90 0.23
CA MET A 126 1.08 18.10 1.05
C MET A 126 0.11 18.24 2.23
N LEU A 127 -1.13 17.81 2.05
CA LEU A 127 -2.14 17.74 3.10
C LEU A 127 -2.15 16.39 3.84
N GLY A 128 -1.21 15.47 3.54
CA GLY A 128 -1.09 14.15 4.15
C GLY A 128 -2.07 13.11 3.56
N TYR A 129 -2.65 13.34 2.37
CA TYR A 129 -3.55 12.42 1.70
C TYR A 129 -3.20 12.29 0.21
N PRO A 130 -2.19 11.52 -0.18
CA PRO A 130 -1.85 11.26 -1.58
C PRO A 130 -2.98 10.47 -2.26
N LEU A 131 -3.60 11.08 -3.30
CA LEU A 131 -4.84 10.56 -3.91
C LEU A 131 -4.64 9.24 -4.67
N PHE A 132 -3.58 9.13 -5.46
CA PHE A 132 -3.38 8.05 -6.43
C PHE A 132 -2.11 7.23 -6.18
N LEU A 133 -1.60 7.21 -4.93
CA LEU A 133 -0.37 6.51 -4.59
C LEU A 133 -0.46 4.99 -4.85
N TRP A 134 -1.64 4.42 -4.74
CA TRP A 134 -1.93 3.01 -4.99
C TRP A 134 -1.87 2.61 -6.48
N LEU A 135 -1.80 3.56 -7.42
CA LEU A 135 -1.62 3.30 -8.85
C LEU A 135 -0.15 3.02 -9.23
N ASP A 136 0.75 2.93 -8.27
CA ASP A 136 2.15 2.59 -8.54
C ASP A 136 2.28 1.16 -9.12
N PRO A 137 2.97 0.98 -10.26
CA PRO A 137 3.09 -0.32 -10.92
C PRO A 137 3.82 -1.37 -10.07
N HIS A 138 4.78 -0.98 -9.22
CA HIS A 138 5.45 -1.92 -8.33
C HIS A 138 4.52 -2.39 -7.20
N ALA A 139 3.67 -1.50 -6.68
CA ALA A 139 2.66 -1.86 -5.69
C ALA A 139 1.63 -2.82 -6.28
N ILE A 140 1.16 -2.56 -7.52
CA ILE A 140 0.21 -3.42 -8.23
C ILE A 140 0.81 -4.79 -8.52
N PHE A 141 2.07 -4.85 -9.00
CA PHE A 141 2.77 -6.11 -9.21
C PHE A 141 2.93 -6.90 -7.92
N ASN A 142 3.35 -6.24 -6.85
CA ASN A 142 3.54 -6.87 -5.55
C ASN A 142 2.22 -7.36 -4.94
N SER A 143 1.12 -6.62 -5.13
CA SER A 143 -0.22 -7.05 -4.72
C SER A 143 -0.66 -8.33 -5.43
N PHE A 144 -0.35 -8.45 -6.74
CA PHE A 144 -0.60 -9.67 -7.50
C PHE A 144 0.21 -10.85 -6.97
N MET A 145 1.50 -10.67 -6.66
CA MET A 145 2.32 -11.74 -6.06
C MET A 145 1.78 -12.16 -4.69
N ASN A 146 1.40 -11.21 -3.85
CA ASN A 146 0.84 -11.48 -2.53
C ASN A 146 -0.56 -12.12 -2.55
N ALA A 147 -1.27 -12.05 -3.67
CA ALA A 147 -2.55 -12.74 -3.83
C ALA A 147 -2.44 -14.28 -3.76
N TRP A 148 -1.26 -14.82 -4.08
CA TRP A 148 -0.97 -16.26 -4.05
C TRP A 148 -0.50 -16.78 -2.69
N ARG A 149 -0.54 -15.95 -1.64
CA ARG A 149 -0.18 -16.38 -0.28
C ARG A 149 -1.13 -17.47 0.24
N GLN A 150 -0.61 -18.32 1.11
CA GLN A 150 -1.40 -19.36 1.76
C GLN A 150 -1.98 -18.89 3.10
N PRO A 151 -3.25 -19.18 3.43
CA PRO A 151 -4.22 -19.87 2.58
C PRO A 151 -4.76 -18.97 1.46
N ILE A 152 -5.03 -19.57 0.28
CA ILE A 152 -5.62 -18.86 -0.85
C ILE A 152 -7.11 -18.65 -0.57
N VAL A 153 -7.52 -17.40 -0.46
CA VAL A 153 -8.92 -17.01 -0.24
C VAL A 153 -9.34 -16.08 -1.38
N LEU A 154 -10.62 -16.13 -1.77
CA LEU A 154 -11.15 -15.24 -2.83
C LEU A 154 -10.82 -13.76 -2.57
N ALA A 155 -10.87 -13.34 -1.30
CA ALA A 155 -10.50 -11.99 -0.89
C ALA A 155 -9.05 -11.61 -1.28
N THR A 156 -8.10 -12.53 -1.12
CA THR A 156 -6.70 -12.29 -1.50
C THR A 156 -6.52 -12.28 -3.01
N LEU A 157 -7.21 -13.13 -3.76
CA LEU A 157 -7.17 -13.15 -5.22
C LEU A 157 -7.69 -11.82 -5.79
N LEU A 158 -8.77 -11.27 -5.25
CA LEU A 158 -9.32 -9.98 -5.68
C LEU A 158 -8.32 -8.82 -5.53
N THR A 159 -7.43 -8.88 -4.54
CA THR A 159 -6.38 -7.85 -4.41
C THR A 159 -5.38 -7.88 -5.56
N GLY A 160 -5.17 -9.04 -6.17
CA GLY A 160 -4.24 -9.24 -7.28
C GLY A 160 -4.78 -8.83 -8.65
N LEU A 161 -6.08 -8.54 -8.79
CA LEU A 161 -6.69 -8.26 -10.10
C LEU A 161 -6.12 -7.04 -10.83
N GLY A 162 -5.45 -6.14 -10.12
CA GLY A 162 -4.86 -4.94 -10.72
C GLY A 162 -3.89 -5.24 -11.87
N LEU A 163 -3.00 -6.22 -11.72
CA LEU A 163 -2.03 -6.59 -12.75
C LEU A 163 -2.69 -7.23 -13.98
N PRO A 164 -3.55 -8.27 -13.86
CA PRO A 164 -4.29 -8.80 -15.02
C PRO A 164 -5.09 -7.75 -15.77
N VAL A 165 -5.78 -6.85 -15.07
CA VAL A 165 -6.53 -5.75 -15.69
C VAL A 165 -5.62 -4.83 -16.49
N LEU A 166 -4.43 -4.49 -15.97
CA LEU A 166 -3.44 -3.70 -16.72
C LEU A 166 -2.94 -4.40 -17.97
N LEU A 167 -2.70 -5.71 -17.91
CA LEU A 167 -2.25 -6.49 -19.06
C LEU A 167 -3.36 -6.63 -20.12
N LEU A 168 -4.61 -6.84 -19.71
CA LEU A 168 -5.77 -6.83 -20.58
C LEU A 168 -5.97 -5.46 -21.27
N LEU A 169 -5.80 -4.39 -20.52
CA LEU A 169 -5.85 -3.03 -21.07
C LEU A 169 -4.76 -2.82 -22.13
N ASP A 170 -3.58 -3.40 -21.93
CA ASP A 170 -2.47 -3.31 -22.89
C ASP A 170 -2.74 -4.14 -24.17
N ILE A 171 -3.48 -5.24 -24.07
CA ILE A 171 -3.97 -5.99 -25.24
C ILE A 171 -4.92 -5.13 -26.07
N ALA A 172 -5.84 -4.40 -25.41
CA ALA A 172 -6.79 -3.53 -26.09
C ALA A 172 -6.11 -2.26 -26.66
N ALA A 173 -5.21 -1.65 -25.88
CA ALA A 173 -4.59 -0.36 -26.15
C ALA A 173 -3.08 -0.41 -25.82
N PRO A 174 -2.22 -0.76 -26.80
CA PRO A 174 -0.79 -1.01 -26.55
C PRO A 174 -0.10 0.18 -25.91
N ARG A 175 0.66 -0.10 -24.85
CA ARG A 175 1.45 0.89 -24.08
C ARG A 175 0.66 2.07 -23.51
N LEU A 176 -0.68 1.97 -23.47
CA LEU A 176 -1.53 3.03 -22.96
C LEU A 176 -1.14 3.35 -21.50
N TRP A 177 -1.02 2.32 -20.69
CA TRP A 177 -0.62 2.47 -19.28
C TRP A 177 0.76 3.13 -19.15
N CYS A 178 1.82 2.51 -19.67
CA CYS A 178 3.19 2.98 -19.48
C CYS A 178 3.47 4.35 -20.09
N GLN A 179 2.82 4.70 -21.20
CA GLN A 179 3.10 5.96 -21.91
C GLN A 179 2.19 7.10 -21.48
N ARG A 180 0.94 6.82 -21.08
CA ARG A 180 -0.08 7.85 -20.89
C ARG A 180 -0.58 7.97 -19.45
N ILE A 181 -0.68 6.85 -18.71
CA ILE A 181 -1.36 6.81 -17.41
C ILE A 181 -0.35 6.64 -16.26
N CYS A 182 0.70 5.83 -16.43
CA CYS A 182 1.60 5.41 -15.36
C CYS A 182 2.21 6.59 -14.58
N PRO A 183 1.93 6.71 -13.27
CA PRO A 183 2.48 7.80 -12.45
C PRO A 183 3.99 7.66 -12.25
N LEU A 184 4.53 6.42 -12.16
CA LEU A 184 5.96 6.18 -12.03
C LEU A 184 6.72 6.69 -13.25
N GLY A 185 6.23 6.42 -14.47
CA GLY A 185 6.83 6.95 -15.70
C GLY A 185 6.78 8.47 -15.77
N ALA A 186 5.65 9.05 -15.39
CA ALA A 186 5.49 10.50 -15.35
C ALA A 186 6.39 11.17 -14.29
N THR A 187 6.58 10.56 -13.13
CA THR A 187 7.51 11.04 -12.10
C THR A 187 8.94 11.11 -12.65
N GLN A 188 9.37 10.09 -13.41
CA GLN A 188 10.69 10.09 -14.04
C GLN A 188 10.83 11.20 -15.08
N ASP A 189 9.79 11.49 -15.84
CA ASP A 189 9.78 12.60 -16.81
C ASP A 189 9.84 13.98 -16.12
N LEU A 190 9.11 14.13 -15.01
CA LEU A 190 9.09 15.37 -14.22
C LEU A 190 10.46 15.62 -13.56
N LEU A 191 11.05 14.61 -12.95
CA LEU A 191 12.39 14.72 -12.32
C LEU A 191 13.51 14.96 -13.36
N GLY A 192 13.38 14.40 -14.56
CA GLY A 192 14.34 14.62 -15.65
C GLY A 192 14.18 15.96 -16.39
N TRP A 193 13.12 16.73 -16.10
CA TRP A 193 12.83 18.00 -16.80
C TRP A 193 13.89 19.09 -16.65
N PRO A 194 14.51 19.36 -15.47
CA PRO A 194 15.53 20.39 -15.35
C PRO A 194 16.69 20.19 -16.32
N ARG A 195 17.16 18.95 -16.50
CA ARG A 195 18.23 18.63 -17.44
C ARG A 195 17.87 18.95 -18.89
N ARG A 196 16.62 18.74 -19.29
CA ARG A 196 16.16 19.06 -20.65
C ARG A 196 16.24 20.56 -20.91
N LEU A 197 15.97 21.40 -19.91
CA LEU A 197 16.11 22.86 -20.01
C LEU A 197 17.57 23.29 -20.25
N PHE A 198 18.52 22.64 -19.56
CA PHE A 198 19.94 22.93 -19.75
C PHE A 198 20.51 22.40 -21.08
N GLN A 199 19.94 21.29 -21.61
CA GLN A 199 20.38 20.70 -22.88
C GLN A 199 19.83 21.43 -24.12
N THR A 200 18.65 22.04 -24.03
CA THR A 200 18.07 22.83 -25.12
C THR A 200 18.73 24.18 -25.31
N ALA A 201 19.41 24.70 -24.30
CA ALA A 201 20.21 25.93 -24.43
C ALA A 201 21.49 25.77 -25.27
N GLY A 202 21.92 24.53 -25.56
CA GLY A 202 23.20 24.25 -26.25
C GLY A 202 23.14 23.50 -27.58
N ARG A 203 21.97 23.09 -28.07
CA ARG A 203 21.85 22.32 -29.34
C ARG A 203 20.56 22.62 -30.09
N CYS A 204 20.70 23.41 -31.14
CA CYS A 204 19.78 23.38 -32.27
C CYS A 204 19.95 22.03 -32.99
N SER A 205 19.19 20.99 -32.65
CA SER A 205 19.18 19.72 -33.35
C SER A 205 17.76 19.18 -33.44
N LYS A 206 17.44 18.72 -34.65
CA LYS A 206 16.19 18.20 -35.19
C LYS A 206 15.29 17.49 -34.18
N PRO A 207 13.95 17.70 -34.26
CA PRO A 207 13.01 17.00 -33.42
C PRO A 207 12.94 15.52 -33.87
N ASP A 208 13.66 14.65 -33.16
CA ASP A 208 13.40 13.23 -33.26
C ASP A 208 11.96 12.99 -32.75
N HIS A 209 11.15 12.40 -33.59
CA HIS A 209 9.76 12.01 -33.35
C HIS A 209 9.65 11.03 -32.16
N VAL A 210 9.81 11.52 -30.95
CA VAL A 210 9.31 10.85 -29.75
C VAL A 210 7.88 11.32 -29.56
N ALA A 211 6.97 10.55 -30.16
CA ALA A 211 5.55 10.79 -30.15
C ALA A 211 5.04 11.13 -28.73
N GLY A 212 4.56 12.34 -28.55
CA GLY A 212 3.42 12.64 -27.70
C GLY A 212 3.63 12.83 -26.19
N ALA A 213 4.76 13.26 -25.70
CA ALA A 213 4.80 13.91 -24.39
C ALA A 213 4.36 15.39 -24.58
N THR A 214 3.06 15.65 -24.65
CA THR A 214 2.52 17.00 -24.53
C THR A 214 2.84 17.51 -23.13
N GLN A 215 3.94 18.24 -23.02
CA GLN A 215 4.24 19.00 -21.80
C GLN A 215 3.05 19.93 -21.53
N PRO A 216 2.53 19.97 -20.29
CA PRO A 216 1.49 20.91 -19.94
C PRO A 216 2.04 22.33 -20.18
N LYS A 217 1.56 22.97 -21.22
CA LYS A 217 1.92 24.36 -21.54
C LYS A 217 1.45 25.26 -20.41
N GLY A 218 2.38 25.74 -19.55
CA GLY A 218 2.12 26.80 -18.61
C GLY A 218 2.23 26.42 -17.12
N ARG A 219 3.08 27.14 -16.42
CA ARG A 219 3.26 27.12 -14.95
C ARG A 219 1.92 27.16 -14.19
N ARG A 220 0.94 27.91 -14.71
CA ARG A 220 -0.42 28.03 -14.17
C ARG A 220 -1.17 26.69 -14.13
N ARG A 221 -1.06 25.86 -15.17
CA ARG A 221 -1.75 24.55 -15.21
C ARG A 221 -1.18 23.57 -14.19
N TRP A 222 0.11 23.58 -13.95
CA TRP A 222 0.75 22.74 -12.93
C TRP A 222 0.30 23.15 -11.54
N PHE A 223 0.27 24.44 -11.26
CA PHE A 223 -0.24 24.97 -10.00
C PHE A 223 -1.70 24.57 -9.77
N LEU A 224 -2.56 24.70 -10.78
CA LEU A 224 -3.97 24.30 -10.70
C LEU A 224 -4.12 22.80 -10.43
N ALA A 225 -3.27 21.94 -11.00
CA ALA A 225 -3.31 20.50 -10.73
C ALA A 225 -2.95 20.19 -9.27
N VAL A 226 -1.91 20.82 -8.73
CA VAL A 226 -1.53 20.67 -7.32
C VAL A 226 -2.63 21.17 -6.39
N ALA A 227 -3.19 22.35 -6.67
CA ALA A 227 -4.31 22.92 -5.91
C ALA A 227 -5.56 22.04 -5.97
N ALA A 228 -5.90 21.48 -7.14
CA ALA A 228 -6.99 20.54 -7.30
C ALA A 228 -6.75 19.23 -6.51
N GLY A 229 -5.51 18.76 -6.46
CA GLY A 229 -5.13 17.61 -5.63
C GLY A 229 -5.30 17.87 -4.13
N ALA A 230 -4.91 19.06 -3.68
CA ALA A 230 -5.13 19.48 -2.31
C ALA A 230 -6.64 19.60 -1.97
N ALA A 231 -7.42 20.23 -2.84
CA ALA A 231 -8.87 20.35 -2.68
C ALA A 231 -9.56 18.96 -2.67
N GLY A 232 -9.16 18.06 -3.56
CA GLY A 232 -9.66 16.68 -3.60
C GLY A 232 -9.34 15.91 -2.31
N ALA A 233 -8.15 16.12 -1.74
CA ALA A 233 -7.76 15.51 -0.46
C ALA A 233 -8.65 16.03 0.69
N VAL A 234 -8.98 17.32 0.73
CA VAL A 234 -9.90 17.88 1.73
C VAL A 234 -11.29 17.30 1.54
N ALA A 235 -11.82 17.30 0.30
CA ALA A 235 -13.15 16.77 0.02
C ALA A 235 -13.30 15.28 0.41
N LEU A 236 -12.30 14.45 0.10
CA LEU A 236 -12.32 13.04 0.49
C LEU A 236 -12.21 12.83 2.00
N ARG A 237 -11.58 13.71 2.73
CA ARG A 237 -11.54 13.66 4.19
C ARG A 237 -12.87 14.02 4.83
N SER A 238 -13.54 15.06 4.32
CA SER A 238 -14.85 15.53 4.86
C SER A 238 -15.95 14.48 4.65
N VAL A 239 -15.99 13.82 3.50
CA VAL A 239 -16.96 12.74 3.22
C VAL A 239 -16.78 11.52 4.14
N ARG A 240 -15.59 11.34 4.73
CA ARG A 240 -15.25 10.18 5.58
C ARG A 240 -15.69 10.27 7.03
N GLY A 241 -16.10 11.42 7.52
CA GLY A 241 -16.53 11.57 8.91
C GLY A 241 -17.64 10.58 9.35
N GLN A 242 -18.27 9.90 8.41
CA GLN A 242 -19.35 8.93 8.65
C GLN A 242 -18.96 7.45 8.40
N ALA A 243 -17.76 7.16 7.90
CA ALA A 243 -17.35 5.78 7.68
C ALA A 243 -16.95 5.11 9.00
N ALA A 244 -17.37 3.87 9.21
CA ALA A 244 -16.99 3.09 10.39
C ALA A 244 -15.45 3.00 10.48
N LEU A 245 -14.91 3.29 11.68
CA LEU A 245 -13.50 3.15 11.97
C LEU A 245 -13.09 1.68 11.84
N ALA A 246 -12.15 1.39 10.95
CA ALA A 246 -11.62 0.04 10.81
C ALA A 246 -10.51 -0.23 11.82
N LEU A 247 -10.46 -1.44 12.34
CA LEU A 247 -9.32 -1.92 13.10
C LEU A 247 -8.10 -2.02 12.17
N ARG A 248 -7.06 -1.25 12.45
CA ARG A 248 -5.84 -1.19 11.65
C ARG A 248 -4.66 -1.89 12.34
N PRO A 249 -3.64 -2.36 11.58
CA PRO A 249 -2.42 -2.88 12.18
C PRO A 249 -1.78 -1.89 13.17
N PRO A 250 -1.10 -2.37 14.22
CA PRO A 250 -0.48 -1.50 15.21
C PRO A 250 0.51 -0.53 14.55
N GLY A 251 0.52 0.72 14.97
CA GLY A 251 1.36 1.76 14.38
C GLY A 251 0.84 2.37 13.09
N SER A 252 -0.36 2.03 12.65
CA SER A 252 -1.02 2.73 11.53
C SER A 252 -1.18 4.22 11.83
N LEU A 253 -1.07 5.04 10.79
CA LEU A 253 -1.44 6.45 10.83
C LEU A 253 -2.93 6.60 11.19
N ASP A 254 -3.36 7.81 11.49
CA ASP A 254 -4.79 8.13 11.59
C ASP A 254 -5.53 7.69 10.32
N GLU A 255 -6.78 7.25 10.47
CA GLU A 255 -7.53 6.58 9.39
C GLU A 255 -7.54 7.38 8.09
N ALA A 256 -7.70 8.72 8.19
CA ALA A 256 -7.72 9.59 7.03
C ALA A 256 -6.40 9.56 6.24
N ARG A 257 -5.26 9.63 6.94
CA ARG A 257 -3.93 9.54 6.30
C ARG A 257 -3.59 8.13 5.89
N PHE A 258 -3.92 7.15 6.73
CA PHE A 258 -3.61 5.74 6.48
C PHE A 258 -4.10 5.29 5.11
N VAL A 259 -5.35 5.57 4.80
CA VAL A 259 -5.95 5.13 3.54
C VAL A 259 -5.34 5.82 2.32
N GLY A 260 -4.93 7.10 2.46
CA GLY A 260 -4.24 7.82 1.39
C GLY A 260 -2.83 7.30 1.15
N VAL A 261 -2.06 7.08 2.23
CA VAL A 261 -0.64 6.67 2.17
C VAL A 261 -0.48 5.17 1.88
N CYS A 262 -1.50 4.35 2.18
CA CYS A 262 -1.45 2.91 1.92
C CYS A 262 -1.45 2.61 0.41
N VAL A 263 -0.37 2.00 -0.08
CA VAL A 263 -0.21 1.60 -1.50
C VAL A 263 -0.88 0.26 -1.83
N ARG A 264 -1.54 -0.38 -0.88
CA ARG A 264 -2.28 -1.65 -1.04
C ARG A 264 -1.42 -2.81 -1.58
N CYS A 265 -0.13 -2.82 -1.30
CA CYS A 265 0.83 -3.81 -1.79
C CYS A 265 0.66 -5.22 -1.18
N GLY A 266 -0.07 -5.36 -0.07
CA GLY A 266 -0.33 -6.65 0.60
C GLY A 266 0.79 -7.17 1.51
N ASN A 267 1.95 -6.52 1.61
CA ASN A 267 3.11 -7.00 2.37
C ASN A 267 2.81 -7.25 3.86
N CYS A 268 2.09 -6.31 4.51
CA CYS A 268 1.73 -6.47 5.93
C CYS A 268 0.86 -7.70 6.18
N ALA A 269 0.00 -8.05 5.23
CA ALA A 269 -0.81 -9.25 5.28
C ALA A 269 0.03 -10.51 5.05
N GLN A 270 1.02 -10.47 4.16
CA GLN A 270 1.93 -11.59 3.87
C GLN A 270 2.76 -11.99 5.08
N VAL A 271 3.33 -11.03 5.80
CA VAL A 271 4.24 -11.32 6.93
C VAL A 271 3.53 -11.60 8.24
N CYS A 272 2.21 -11.48 8.29
CA CYS A 272 1.43 -11.71 9.51
C CYS A 272 1.33 -13.21 9.83
N PRO A 273 1.98 -13.71 10.90
CA PRO A 273 1.95 -15.13 11.22
C PRO A 273 0.57 -15.63 11.66
N SER A 274 -0.25 -14.72 12.18
CA SER A 274 -1.62 -15.02 12.62
C SER A 274 -2.67 -14.86 11.51
N ASN A 275 -2.32 -14.42 10.32
CA ASN A 275 -3.21 -14.17 9.17
C ASN A 275 -4.42 -13.25 9.47
N ILE A 276 -4.32 -12.42 10.50
CA ILE A 276 -5.40 -11.52 10.94
C ILE A 276 -5.52 -10.25 10.09
N ILE A 277 -4.51 -9.94 9.25
CA ILE A 277 -4.53 -8.78 8.37
C ILE A 277 -5.16 -9.17 7.04
N GLN A 278 -6.33 -8.63 6.77
CA GLN A 278 -7.11 -8.93 5.58
C GLN A 278 -7.45 -7.65 4.80
N PRO A 279 -7.67 -7.72 3.48
CA PRO A 279 -8.11 -6.57 2.70
C PRO A 279 -9.54 -6.18 3.09
N ASP A 280 -9.81 -4.88 3.10
CA ASP A 280 -11.15 -4.33 3.35
C ASP A 280 -11.94 -4.21 2.05
N PHE A 281 -13.13 -4.81 2.01
CA PHE A 281 -14.05 -4.78 0.86
C PHE A 281 -15.24 -3.83 1.08
N GLY A 282 -15.01 -2.68 1.67
CA GLY A 282 -16.02 -1.62 1.79
C GLY A 282 -16.49 -1.34 3.21
N GLY A 283 -15.98 -2.05 4.24
CA GLY A 283 -16.30 -1.76 5.63
C GLY A 283 -15.88 -0.34 6.07
N SER A 284 -14.83 0.19 5.47
CA SER A 284 -14.31 1.56 5.71
C SER A 284 -14.67 2.53 4.55
N GLY A 285 -15.72 2.25 3.78
CA GLY A 285 -16.11 3.04 2.61
C GLY A 285 -15.22 2.81 1.38
N ILE A 286 -15.60 3.43 0.25
CA ILE A 286 -14.95 3.24 -1.06
C ILE A 286 -13.45 3.56 -1.01
N ALA A 287 -13.07 4.59 -0.31
CA ALA A 287 -11.68 5.00 -0.25
C ALA A 287 -10.81 4.05 0.60
N GLY A 288 -11.39 3.33 1.56
CA GLY A 288 -10.77 2.26 2.32
C GLY A 288 -10.65 0.93 1.57
N PHE A 289 -11.22 0.82 0.38
CA PHE A 289 -11.23 -0.40 -0.41
C PHE A 289 -9.82 -0.99 -0.62
N LEU A 290 -9.65 -2.28 -0.35
CA LEU A 290 -8.39 -3.04 -0.39
C LEU A 290 -7.31 -2.57 0.61
N THR A 291 -7.60 -1.66 1.53
CA THR A 291 -6.65 -1.34 2.60
C THR A 291 -6.66 -2.43 3.68
N PRO A 292 -5.52 -2.71 4.35
CA PRO A 292 -5.46 -3.76 5.36
C PRO A 292 -6.29 -3.42 6.59
N ARG A 293 -7.12 -4.36 7.04
CA ARG A 293 -7.85 -4.32 8.31
C ARG A 293 -7.58 -5.57 9.14
N LEU A 294 -7.75 -5.47 10.44
CA LEU A 294 -7.64 -6.60 11.35
C LEU A 294 -8.98 -7.33 11.47
N ARG A 295 -8.92 -8.67 11.49
CA ARG A 295 -10.02 -9.56 11.82
C ARG A 295 -9.49 -10.67 12.71
N PHE A 296 -10.21 -10.92 13.79
CA PHE A 296 -9.82 -11.88 14.84
C PHE A 296 -10.66 -13.15 14.78
N ASP A 297 -10.97 -13.63 13.57
CA ASP A 297 -11.84 -14.79 13.36
C ASP A 297 -11.22 -16.09 13.91
N ALA A 298 -9.90 -16.27 13.77
CA ALA A 298 -9.20 -17.50 14.15
C ALA A 298 -7.99 -17.30 15.07
N ASP A 299 -7.34 -16.16 15.02
CA ASP A 299 -6.12 -15.86 15.78
C ASP A 299 -6.08 -14.38 16.14
N TYR A 300 -5.04 -13.93 16.84
CA TYR A 300 -4.91 -12.59 17.42
C TYR A 300 -3.54 -11.96 17.13
N CYS A 301 -3.41 -10.66 17.42
CA CYS A 301 -2.16 -9.93 17.27
C CYS A 301 -1.18 -10.27 18.40
N ARG A 302 -0.18 -11.10 18.12
CA ARG A 302 0.80 -11.57 19.11
C ARG A 302 1.64 -10.41 19.66
N GLU A 303 1.86 -10.40 20.96
CA GLU A 303 2.60 -9.34 21.67
C GLU A 303 4.08 -9.26 21.28
N ASN A 304 4.68 -10.40 20.91
CA ASN A 304 6.10 -10.56 20.54
C ASN A 304 6.36 -10.45 19.04
N CYS A 305 5.42 -9.87 18.28
CA CYS A 305 5.52 -9.72 16.82
C CYS A 305 5.28 -8.26 16.40
N ASN A 306 6.21 -7.69 15.62
CA ASN A 306 6.09 -6.36 15.00
C ASN A 306 6.36 -6.38 13.48
N ARG A 307 6.28 -7.54 12.82
CA ARG A 307 6.65 -7.74 11.40
C ARG A 307 5.93 -6.78 10.44
N CYS A 308 4.63 -6.50 10.66
CA CYS A 308 3.89 -5.55 9.81
C CYS A 308 4.43 -4.12 9.87
N ASN A 309 5.08 -3.74 10.98
CA ASN A 309 5.70 -2.43 11.16
C ASN A 309 7.00 -2.28 10.36
N GLU A 310 7.71 -3.38 10.11
CA GLU A 310 9.00 -3.38 9.44
C GLU A 310 8.89 -3.38 7.92
N ILE A 311 7.75 -3.87 7.39
CA ILE A 311 7.57 -4.17 5.96
C ILE A 311 6.79 -3.09 5.17
N CYS A 312 6.34 -2.00 5.80
CA CYS A 312 5.53 -1.00 5.11
C CYS A 312 6.39 -0.04 4.28
N PRO A 313 6.37 -0.08 2.93
CA PRO A 313 7.23 0.74 2.08
C PRO A 313 6.85 2.22 2.07
N SER A 314 5.56 2.54 2.29
CA SER A 314 5.05 3.91 2.25
C SER A 314 5.00 4.58 3.63
N GLY A 315 5.33 3.87 4.72
CA GLY A 315 5.20 4.40 6.07
C GLY A 315 3.76 4.61 6.55
N ALA A 316 2.75 4.05 5.85
CA ALA A 316 1.37 4.03 6.34
C ALA A 316 1.25 3.32 7.70
N ILE A 317 2.11 2.32 7.93
CA ILE A 317 2.33 1.68 9.22
C ILE A 317 3.72 2.12 9.69
N ALA A 318 3.80 2.80 10.83
CA ALA A 318 5.06 3.27 11.39
C ALA A 318 5.92 2.09 11.86
N ARG A 319 7.23 2.23 11.76
CA ARG A 319 8.17 1.30 12.37
C ARG A 319 8.13 1.44 13.88
N LEU A 320 7.89 0.34 14.57
CA LEU A 320 7.83 0.28 16.02
C LEU A 320 8.75 -0.84 16.53
N SER A 321 9.45 -0.58 17.60
CA SER A 321 10.06 -1.63 18.41
C SER A 321 8.98 -2.49 19.06
N LEU A 322 9.32 -3.69 19.54
CA LEU A 322 8.37 -4.55 20.25
C LEU A 322 7.80 -3.86 21.51
N ALA A 323 8.63 -3.10 22.22
CA ALA A 323 8.20 -2.36 23.40
C ALA A 323 7.19 -1.25 23.05
N GLU A 324 7.42 -0.49 22.01
CA GLU A 324 6.50 0.53 21.53
C GLU A 324 5.20 -0.08 20.99
N LYS A 325 5.29 -1.19 20.25
CA LYS A 325 4.12 -1.91 19.72
C LYS A 325 3.21 -2.41 20.84
N ARG A 326 3.75 -2.94 21.93
CA ARG A 326 2.97 -3.40 23.10
C ARG A 326 2.17 -2.27 23.75
N ARG A 327 2.67 -1.04 23.71
CA ARG A 327 2.01 0.15 24.24
C ARG A 327 0.99 0.78 23.28
N ARG A 328 1.00 0.36 22.01
CA ARG A 328 0.05 0.91 21.02
C ARG A 328 -1.31 0.24 21.12
N VAL A 329 -2.30 1.05 21.37
CA VAL A 329 -3.70 0.60 21.37
C VAL A 329 -4.16 0.42 19.94
N ILE A 330 -4.64 -0.79 19.60
CA ILE A 330 -5.22 -1.17 18.30
C ILE A 330 -6.72 -0.89 18.30
N GLY A 331 -7.36 -1.15 19.44
CA GLY A 331 -8.77 -0.99 19.71
C GLY A 331 -9.08 -1.31 21.17
N SER A 332 -10.33 -1.40 21.54
CA SER A 332 -10.77 -1.79 22.87
C SER A 332 -11.73 -2.99 22.80
N ALA A 333 -11.59 -3.90 23.75
CA ALA A 333 -12.54 -5.00 23.88
C ALA A 333 -13.84 -4.49 24.52
N SER A 334 -14.97 -4.87 23.96
CA SER A 334 -16.30 -4.76 24.52
C SER A 334 -16.89 -6.14 24.74
N VAL A 335 -17.60 -6.31 25.84
CA VAL A 335 -18.30 -7.56 26.16
C VAL A 335 -19.79 -7.30 26.10
N ASP A 336 -20.48 -8.12 25.33
CA ASP A 336 -21.93 -8.18 25.29
C ASP A 336 -22.39 -9.20 26.35
N LEU A 337 -22.94 -8.70 27.44
CA LEU A 337 -23.33 -9.50 28.59
C LEU A 337 -24.55 -10.38 28.31
N ASP A 338 -25.41 -9.96 27.36
CA ASP A 338 -26.65 -10.71 27.03
C ASP A 338 -26.33 -12.06 26.36
N ILE A 339 -25.21 -12.19 25.70
CA ILE A 339 -24.75 -13.42 25.03
C ILE A 339 -23.52 -14.05 25.67
N CYS A 340 -22.95 -13.40 26.71
CA CYS A 340 -21.79 -13.91 27.44
C CYS A 340 -22.18 -15.11 28.35
N LEU A 341 -21.52 -16.26 28.15
CA LEU A 341 -21.78 -17.46 28.92
C LEU A 341 -21.58 -17.24 30.43
N LEU A 342 -20.53 -16.49 30.81
CA LEU A 342 -20.25 -16.21 32.22
C LEU A 342 -21.37 -15.35 32.84
N ALA A 343 -21.80 -14.31 32.14
CA ALA A 343 -22.90 -13.45 32.59
C ALA A 343 -24.24 -14.19 32.68
N GLN A 344 -24.41 -15.26 31.89
CA GLN A 344 -25.57 -16.14 31.94
C GLN A 344 -25.47 -17.24 33.02
N GLY A 345 -24.51 -17.15 33.95
CA GLY A 345 -24.31 -18.13 35.02
C GLY A 345 -23.63 -19.44 34.58
N ARG A 346 -23.09 -19.52 33.36
CA ARG A 346 -22.35 -20.70 32.87
C ARG A 346 -20.85 -20.50 33.10
N GLU A 347 -20.16 -21.55 33.50
CA GLU A 347 -18.69 -21.47 33.69
C GLU A 347 -17.98 -21.18 32.38
N CYS A 348 -17.29 -20.02 32.31
CA CYS A 348 -16.49 -19.62 31.18
C CYS A 348 -15.40 -18.63 31.61
N THR A 349 -14.14 -19.00 31.42
CA THR A 349 -12.97 -18.15 31.73
C THR A 349 -12.04 -17.93 30.55
N ALA A 350 -12.48 -18.32 29.33
CA ALA A 350 -11.64 -18.38 28.13
C ALA A 350 -10.96 -17.03 27.81
N CYS A 351 -11.68 -15.92 27.87
CA CYS A 351 -11.15 -14.58 27.58
C CYS A 351 -10.18 -14.10 28.67
N LEU A 352 -10.39 -14.46 29.94
CA LEU A 352 -9.49 -14.12 31.04
C LEU A 352 -8.15 -14.84 30.89
N GLN A 353 -8.18 -16.17 30.68
CA GLN A 353 -6.97 -17.00 30.58
C GLN A 353 -6.15 -16.66 29.33
N LYS A 354 -6.79 -16.26 28.25
CA LYS A 354 -6.10 -15.98 26.98
C LYS A 354 -5.53 -14.57 26.88
N CYS A 355 -5.92 -13.64 27.76
CA CYS A 355 -5.50 -12.25 27.67
C CYS A 355 -4.02 -12.08 28.01
N PRO A 356 -3.11 -11.75 27.07
CA PRO A 356 -1.69 -11.60 27.32
C PRO A 356 -1.36 -10.35 28.15
N TYR A 357 -2.29 -9.40 28.23
CA TYR A 357 -2.15 -8.15 28.98
C TYR A 357 -2.86 -8.19 30.34
N GLN A 358 -3.49 -9.32 30.71
CA GLN A 358 -4.25 -9.47 31.95
C GLN A 358 -5.24 -8.30 32.16
N ALA A 359 -5.86 -7.86 31.08
CA ALA A 359 -6.79 -6.72 31.06
C ALA A 359 -8.23 -7.11 31.35
N ILE A 360 -8.53 -8.39 31.55
CA ILE A 360 -9.89 -8.89 31.83
C ILE A 360 -9.91 -9.49 33.24
N THR A 361 -10.83 -9.01 34.05
CA THR A 361 -11.05 -9.48 35.42
C THR A 361 -12.49 -9.94 35.60
N MET A 362 -12.75 -10.83 36.55
CA MET A 362 -14.11 -11.17 36.96
C MET A 362 -14.57 -10.19 38.05
N GLN A 363 -15.77 -9.68 37.92
CA GLN A 363 -16.44 -8.93 38.95
C GLN A 363 -17.75 -9.58 39.30
N SER A 364 -18.06 -9.67 40.60
CA SER A 364 -19.35 -10.11 41.02
C SER A 364 -20.38 -8.99 40.84
N SER A 365 -21.47 -9.32 40.15
CA SER A 365 -22.65 -8.47 39.99
C SER A 365 -23.73 -8.94 40.95
N ASP A 366 -24.67 -8.07 41.28
CA ASP A 366 -25.87 -8.39 42.07
C ASP A 366 -25.61 -9.09 43.43
N GLY A 367 -24.71 -8.54 44.25
CA GLY A 367 -24.46 -9.08 45.60
C GLY A 367 -23.77 -10.43 45.65
N GLY A 368 -23.13 -10.88 44.56
CA GLY A 368 -22.33 -12.12 44.50
C GLY A 368 -22.96 -13.30 43.79
N PHE A 369 -24.15 -13.12 43.24
CA PHE A 369 -24.88 -14.22 42.55
C PHE A 369 -24.48 -14.42 41.07
N SER A 370 -23.99 -13.40 40.39
CA SER A 370 -23.48 -13.48 39.03
C SER A 370 -22.06 -12.93 38.87
N ASN A 371 -21.28 -13.54 38.03
CA ASN A 371 -19.94 -13.08 37.69
C ASN A 371 -19.92 -12.53 36.27
N GLU A 372 -19.34 -11.35 36.09
CA GLU A 372 -19.22 -10.69 34.79
C GLU A 372 -17.76 -10.43 34.44
N PRO A 373 -17.37 -10.61 33.17
CA PRO A 373 -16.03 -10.25 32.72
C PRO A 373 -15.97 -8.72 32.52
N ARG A 374 -15.05 -8.04 33.21
CA ARG A 374 -14.81 -6.62 33.07
C ARG A 374 -13.47 -6.35 32.42
N VAL A 375 -13.45 -5.41 31.46
CA VAL A 375 -12.25 -5.05 30.71
C VAL A 375 -11.64 -3.78 31.27
N ASP A 376 -10.40 -3.88 31.70
CA ASP A 376 -9.57 -2.71 32.05
C ASP A 376 -9.03 -2.08 30.75
N LEU A 377 -9.60 -0.94 30.36
CA LEU A 377 -9.23 -0.22 29.14
C LEU A 377 -7.81 0.40 29.20
N GLN A 378 -7.22 0.54 30.38
CA GLN A 378 -5.84 1.04 30.51
C GLN A 378 -4.81 -0.04 30.19
N ARG A 379 -5.15 -1.29 30.46
CA ARG A 379 -4.33 -2.47 30.16
C ARG A 379 -4.63 -3.07 28.80
N CYS A 380 -5.86 -2.92 28.30
CA CYS A 380 -6.30 -3.49 27.03
C CYS A 380 -5.70 -2.74 25.85
N ASN A 381 -4.91 -3.42 25.02
CA ASN A 381 -4.41 -2.83 23.77
C ASN A 381 -5.21 -3.26 22.51
N GLY A 382 -6.29 -4.06 22.67
CA GLY A 382 -7.12 -4.49 21.55
C GLY A 382 -6.49 -5.56 20.66
N CYS A 383 -5.66 -6.45 21.21
CA CYS A 383 -4.95 -7.49 20.43
C CYS A 383 -5.88 -8.57 19.82
N GLY A 384 -7.11 -8.71 20.29
CA GLY A 384 -8.10 -9.66 19.79
C GLY A 384 -8.01 -11.07 20.36
N ALA A 385 -7.14 -11.35 21.34
CA ALA A 385 -7.02 -12.68 21.92
C ALA A 385 -8.31 -13.17 22.56
N CYS A 386 -9.03 -12.28 23.27
CA CYS A 386 -10.32 -12.58 23.88
C CYS A 386 -11.44 -12.83 22.87
N GLU A 387 -11.43 -12.09 21.74
CA GLU A 387 -12.38 -12.30 20.65
C GLU A 387 -12.12 -13.62 19.93
N ALA A 388 -10.85 -13.94 19.64
CA ALA A 388 -10.47 -15.16 18.93
C ALA A 388 -10.84 -16.44 19.68
N VAL A 389 -10.79 -16.42 21.03
CA VAL A 389 -11.05 -17.59 21.88
C VAL A 389 -12.50 -17.69 22.37
N CYS A 390 -13.30 -16.65 22.15
CA CYS A 390 -14.70 -16.64 22.64
C CYS A 390 -15.52 -17.78 22.01
N PRO A 391 -16.15 -18.65 22.82
CA PRO A 391 -16.85 -19.82 22.31
C PRO A 391 -18.27 -19.53 21.80
N THR A 392 -18.78 -18.32 22.01
CA THR A 392 -20.16 -17.99 21.59
C THR A 392 -20.26 -17.88 20.06
N HIS A 393 -21.30 -18.50 19.49
CA HIS A 393 -21.60 -18.50 18.06
C HIS A 393 -23.12 -18.31 17.82
N PRO A 394 -23.55 -17.68 16.70
CA PRO A 394 -22.75 -17.14 15.57
C PRO A 394 -22.10 -15.80 15.87
N VAL A 395 -22.50 -15.15 16.95
CA VAL A 395 -21.99 -13.87 17.40
C VAL A 395 -21.10 -14.05 18.63
N ARG A 396 -19.90 -13.49 18.62
CA ARG A 396 -19.00 -13.54 19.77
C ARG A 396 -19.40 -12.49 20.80
N ALA A 397 -19.47 -12.89 22.07
CA ALA A 397 -19.78 -12.00 23.17
C ALA A 397 -18.68 -10.95 23.39
N VAL A 398 -17.42 -11.30 23.11
CA VAL A 398 -16.29 -10.33 23.19
C VAL A 398 -15.92 -9.91 21.77
N ARG A 399 -15.90 -8.60 21.54
CA ARG A 399 -15.48 -8.01 20.24
C ARG A 399 -14.52 -6.88 20.45
N ILE A 400 -13.56 -6.76 19.54
CA ILE A 400 -12.68 -5.60 19.50
C ILE A 400 -13.29 -4.52 18.61
N GLN A 401 -13.43 -3.35 19.16
CA GLN A 401 -13.92 -2.17 18.47
C GLN A 401 -12.78 -1.17 18.26
N ALA A 402 -12.79 -0.49 17.10
CA ALA A 402 -11.86 0.61 16.88
C ALA A 402 -12.21 1.75 17.83
N ASN A 403 -11.23 2.17 18.63
CA ASN A 403 -11.44 3.23 19.60
C ASN A 403 -11.10 4.59 18.98
N PRO A 404 -12.02 5.56 18.97
CA PRO A 404 -11.71 6.93 18.55
C PRO A 404 -10.63 7.59 19.44
N LEU A 405 -10.44 7.12 20.67
CA LEU A 405 -9.39 7.59 21.59
C LEU A 405 -7.98 7.09 21.24
N SER A 406 -7.83 6.11 20.36
CA SER A 406 -6.53 5.67 19.86
C SER A 406 -5.88 6.65 18.86
N LEU A 407 -6.58 7.72 18.52
CA LEU A 407 -6.05 8.82 17.72
C LEU A 407 -4.98 9.60 18.52
N PRO A 408 -3.88 10.01 17.87
CA PRO A 408 -2.85 10.82 18.51
C PRO A 408 -3.43 12.07 19.17
N SER A 409 -2.88 12.47 20.32
CA SER A 409 -3.39 13.55 21.18
C SER A 409 -3.60 14.91 20.50
N TRP A 410 -2.94 15.17 19.36
CA TRP A 410 -3.09 16.40 18.57
C TRP A 410 -4.41 16.50 17.77
N THR A 411 -5.14 15.39 17.55
CA THR A 411 -6.48 15.43 16.93
C THR A 411 -7.57 15.90 17.90
N ARG A 412 -7.29 15.97 19.18
CA ARG A 412 -8.23 16.46 20.23
C ARG A 412 -8.31 17.98 20.34
N ILE A 413 -7.48 18.72 19.59
CA ILE A 413 -7.40 20.20 19.71
C ILE A 413 -8.31 20.90 18.69
N ILE A 414 -8.97 20.19 17.78
CA ILE A 414 -9.82 20.76 16.71
C ILE A 414 -11.27 20.25 16.81
N GLY A 415 -11.73 19.89 17.98
CA GLY A 415 -13.13 19.55 18.26
C GLY A 415 -13.73 20.50 19.25
#